data_0362d1f25c2e14766228893f1b144a06
#
_entry.id   0362d1f25c2e14766228893f1b144a06
#
_cell.length_a   1.000
_cell.length_b   1.000
_cell.length_c   1.000
_cell.angle_alpha   90.00
_cell.angle_beta   90.00
_cell.angle_gamma   90.00
#
_symmetry.space_group_name_H-M   'P 1'
#
loop_
_entity.id
_entity.type
_entity.pdbx_description
1 polymer ?
#
loop_
_entity_poly.entity_id
_entity_poly.type
_entity_poly.pdbx_seq_one_letter_code
_entity_poly.pdbx_strand_id
1 'polypeptide(L)'
;MMGPTHLAIGVGGVMLLNRFVPLWDDSQGLMLTMGAAVVSSLLADIDEPGSMISRMLKLNTKSGVIATVRRDLTQEHRMTTHTPDFAGVIACLPLIVLLGLWLSLPLVTSPMTIERIVFLVSLRGVFVALAVGYLSHLIADAMTPHGIPLFFFDGQVHLLPRGLRIRTGEIEEYLVVGVPMLLIVGIAVLK
;
A
#
# COMPACT_ATOMS: atom_id res chain seq x y z
N MET A 1 1.24 -2.66 -12.95
CA MET A 1 2.54 -1.96 -13.16
C MET A 1 3.67 -2.82 -12.62
N MET A 2 4.96 -2.40 -12.81
CA MET A 2 6.10 -3.14 -12.22
C MET A 2 6.25 -2.82 -10.73
N GLY A 3 6.76 -3.79 -9.93
CA GLY A 3 6.94 -3.63 -8.49
C GLY A 3 7.67 -2.34 -8.06
N PRO A 4 8.77 -1.93 -8.72
CA PRO A 4 9.44 -0.66 -8.40
C PRO A 4 8.55 0.57 -8.59
N THR A 5 7.66 0.55 -9.57
CA THR A 5 6.73 1.66 -9.83
C THR A 5 5.67 1.76 -8.75
N HIS A 6 5.08 0.62 -8.32
CA HIS A 6 4.15 0.57 -7.19
C HIS A 6 4.79 1.11 -5.92
N LEU A 7 6.02 0.70 -5.64
CA LEU A 7 6.79 1.17 -4.51
C LEU A 7 7.00 2.69 -4.57
N ALA A 8 7.40 3.22 -5.74
CA ALA A 8 7.60 4.66 -5.93
C ALA A 8 6.31 5.47 -5.70
N ILE A 9 5.16 4.98 -6.21
CA ILE A 9 3.86 5.64 -6.02
C ILE A 9 3.45 5.59 -4.55
N GLY A 10 3.59 4.44 -3.88
CA GLY A 10 3.23 4.28 -2.47
C GLY A 10 4.05 5.19 -1.55
N VAL A 11 5.35 5.15 -1.67
CA VAL A 11 6.27 6.01 -0.90
C VAL A 11 6.05 7.47 -1.23
N GLY A 12 6.00 7.84 -2.51
CA GLY A 12 5.78 9.22 -2.95
C GLY A 12 4.43 9.77 -2.48
N GLY A 13 3.38 8.95 -2.50
CA GLY A 13 2.05 9.30 -2.00
C GLY A 13 2.05 9.60 -0.50
N VAL A 14 2.73 8.78 0.30
CA VAL A 14 2.87 9.00 1.74
C VAL A 14 3.71 10.26 2.04
N MET A 15 4.80 10.48 1.31
CA MET A 15 5.62 11.69 1.46
C MET A 15 4.83 12.95 1.07
N LEU A 16 4.05 12.89 0.01
CA LEU A 16 3.18 13.99 -0.40
C LEU A 16 2.11 14.27 0.67
N LEU A 17 1.47 13.22 1.20
CA LEU A 17 0.46 13.37 2.24
C LEU A 17 1.04 13.97 3.52
N ASN A 18 2.25 13.56 3.92
CA ASN A 18 2.94 14.12 5.08
C ASN A 18 3.16 15.64 4.98
N ARG A 19 3.14 16.19 3.77
CA ARG A 19 3.24 17.63 3.54
C ARG A 19 2.04 18.41 4.09
N PHE A 20 0.87 17.79 4.08
CA PHE A 20 -0.40 18.38 4.50
C PHE A 20 -0.81 17.91 5.90
N VAL A 21 -0.49 16.67 6.23
CA VAL A 21 -0.82 16.04 7.51
C VAL A 21 0.45 15.41 8.07
N PRO A 22 1.03 15.96 9.13
CA PRO A 22 2.23 15.38 9.74
C PRO A 22 1.98 13.94 10.16
N LEU A 23 2.70 13.00 9.56
CA LEU A 23 2.57 11.55 9.83
C LEU A 23 3.66 11.05 10.77
N TRP A 24 4.76 11.78 10.89
CA TRP A 24 5.87 11.48 11.80
C TRP A 24 6.50 12.78 12.30
N ASP A 25 7.01 12.72 13.52
CA ASP A 25 7.69 13.83 14.19
C ASP A 25 9.18 13.55 14.42
N ASP A 26 9.58 12.27 14.32
CA ASP A 26 10.96 11.82 14.55
C ASP A 26 11.44 10.82 13.48
N SER A 27 12.71 10.44 13.58
CA SER A 27 13.35 9.51 12.64
C SER A 27 12.79 8.09 12.76
N GLN A 28 12.32 7.66 13.93
CA GLN A 28 11.73 6.34 14.13
C GLN A 28 10.35 6.28 13.47
N GLY A 29 9.51 7.28 13.69
CA GLY A 29 8.22 7.43 13.03
C GLY A 29 8.36 7.49 11.51
N LEU A 30 9.35 8.21 11.00
CA LEU A 30 9.69 8.22 9.57
C LEU A 30 10.01 6.82 9.06
N MET A 31 10.94 6.09 9.71
CA MET A 31 11.33 4.75 9.27
C MET A 31 10.15 3.76 9.28
N LEU A 32 9.35 3.78 10.35
CA LEU A 32 8.18 2.90 10.47
C LEU A 32 7.13 3.22 9.40
N THR A 33 6.85 4.51 9.18
CA THR A 33 5.86 4.98 8.20
C THR A 33 6.31 4.63 6.77
N MET A 34 7.58 4.87 6.43
CA MET A 34 8.12 4.51 5.12
C MET A 34 8.17 3.00 4.92
N GLY A 35 8.57 2.22 5.94
CA GLY A 35 8.52 0.77 5.91
C GLY A 35 7.11 0.24 5.65
N ALA A 36 6.11 0.80 6.32
CA ALA A 36 4.71 0.46 6.10
C ALA A 36 4.24 0.77 4.67
N ALA A 37 4.62 1.94 4.13
CA ALA A 37 4.32 2.31 2.75
C ALA A 37 4.93 1.34 1.73
N VAL A 38 6.18 0.94 1.93
CA VAL A 38 6.89 -0.04 1.09
C VAL A 38 6.17 -1.39 1.12
N VAL A 39 5.89 -1.91 2.32
CA VAL A 39 5.23 -3.21 2.47
C VAL A 39 3.85 -3.21 1.83
N SER A 40 3.02 -2.20 2.13
CA SER A 40 1.64 -2.15 1.66
C SER A 40 1.52 -1.93 0.16
N SER A 41 2.41 -1.15 -0.44
CA SER A 41 2.44 -0.94 -1.90
C SER A 41 2.77 -2.21 -2.70
N LEU A 42 3.40 -3.20 -2.05
CA LEU A 42 3.73 -4.49 -2.66
C LEU A 42 2.78 -5.62 -2.22
N LEU A 43 1.98 -5.39 -1.17
CA LEU A 43 1.16 -6.43 -0.55
C LEU A 43 0.07 -6.95 -1.49
N ALA A 44 -0.46 -6.12 -2.37
CA ALA A 44 -1.45 -6.52 -3.35
C ALA A 44 -0.94 -7.60 -4.31
N ASP A 45 0.36 -7.59 -4.60
CA ASP A 45 1.03 -8.57 -5.46
C ASP A 45 1.55 -9.81 -4.71
N ILE A 46 1.16 -10.04 -3.46
CA ILE A 46 1.70 -11.16 -2.66
C ILE A 46 1.31 -12.52 -3.25
N ASP A 47 0.17 -12.58 -3.90
CA ASP A 47 -0.36 -13.77 -4.59
C ASP A 47 0.24 -13.99 -5.99
N GLU A 48 0.87 -12.96 -6.59
CA GLU A 48 1.52 -13.05 -7.91
C GLU A 48 2.84 -13.82 -7.84
N PRO A 49 2.94 -15.00 -8.49
CA PRO A 49 4.20 -15.73 -8.59
C PRO A 49 5.22 -14.94 -9.42
N GLY A 50 6.28 -14.51 -8.84
CA GLY A 50 7.31 -13.73 -9.54
C GLY A 50 7.22 -12.24 -9.27
N SER A 51 6.25 -11.79 -8.50
CA SER A 51 6.23 -10.43 -7.96
C SER A 51 7.48 -10.16 -7.10
N MET A 52 7.77 -8.88 -6.91
CA MET A 52 8.91 -8.47 -6.08
C MET A 52 8.78 -9.01 -4.65
N ILE A 53 7.60 -8.89 -4.03
CA ILE A 53 7.36 -9.36 -2.66
C ILE A 53 7.42 -10.89 -2.56
N SER A 54 6.86 -11.62 -3.53
CA SER A 54 6.93 -13.09 -3.55
C SER A 54 8.36 -13.61 -3.63
N ARG A 55 9.24 -12.91 -4.39
CA ARG A 55 10.66 -13.24 -4.48
C ARG A 55 11.41 -12.89 -3.19
N MET A 56 11.16 -11.71 -2.61
CA MET A 56 11.78 -11.29 -1.36
C MET A 56 11.46 -12.25 -0.20
N LEU A 57 10.21 -12.68 -0.10
CA LEU A 57 9.75 -13.59 0.96
C LEU A 57 10.02 -15.07 0.62
N LYS A 58 10.65 -15.38 -0.52
CA LYS A 58 10.89 -16.76 -1.00
C LYS A 58 9.61 -17.60 -1.03
N LEU A 59 8.47 -16.99 -1.31
CA LEU A 59 7.18 -17.67 -1.34
C LEU A 59 7.03 -18.66 -2.51
N ASN A 60 8.02 -18.72 -3.40
CA ASN A 60 8.07 -19.64 -4.54
C ASN A 60 8.43 -21.10 -4.18
N THR A 61 8.52 -21.42 -2.89
CA THR A 61 8.78 -22.81 -2.46
C THR A 61 7.57 -23.69 -2.74
N LYS A 62 7.81 -24.83 -3.41
CA LYS A 62 6.74 -25.77 -3.83
C LYS A 62 6.12 -26.57 -2.67
N SER A 63 6.51 -26.33 -1.43
CA SER A 63 6.08 -27.12 -0.28
C SER A 63 5.80 -26.25 0.94
N GLY A 64 4.77 -26.61 1.72
CA GLY A 64 4.42 -26.04 3.02
C GLY A 64 3.07 -25.33 3.06
N VAL A 65 2.66 -24.87 4.24
CA VAL A 65 1.40 -24.16 4.50
C VAL A 65 1.24 -22.95 3.58
N ILE A 66 2.34 -22.22 3.32
CA ILE A 66 2.36 -21.06 2.42
C ILE A 66 2.00 -21.45 0.99
N ALA A 67 2.49 -22.61 0.51
CA ALA A 67 2.16 -23.11 -0.84
C ALA A 67 0.68 -23.53 -0.95
N THR A 68 0.10 -24.05 0.13
CA THR A 68 -1.32 -24.44 0.18
C THR A 68 -2.21 -23.19 0.22
N VAL A 69 -1.96 -22.27 1.14
CA VAL A 69 -2.69 -20.97 1.23
C VAL A 69 -2.60 -20.23 -0.10
N ARG A 70 -1.43 -20.23 -0.72
CA ARG A 70 -1.24 -19.61 -2.02
C ARG A 70 -2.03 -20.32 -3.12
N ARG A 71 -2.05 -21.67 -3.16
CA ARG A 71 -2.81 -22.42 -4.17
C ARG A 71 -4.30 -22.08 -4.10
N ASP A 72 -4.84 -21.98 -2.90
CA ASP A 72 -6.25 -21.66 -2.68
C ASP A 72 -6.57 -20.20 -3.08
N LEU A 73 -5.61 -19.27 -2.83
CA LEU A 73 -5.74 -17.86 -3.24
C LEU A 73 -5.46 -17.64 -4.74
N THR A 74 -4.64 -18.49 -5.40
CA THR A 74 -4.20 -18.28 -6.80
C THR A 74 -5.08 -18.96 -7.83
N GLN A 75 -6.02 -19.84 -7.45
CA GLN A 75 -6.97 -20.40 -8.43
C GLN A 75 -7.84 -19.31 -9.07
N GLU A 76 -8.01 -18.16 -8.38
CA GLU A 76 -8.69 -16.97 -8.91
C GLU A 76 -7.76 -15.74 -8.83
N HIS A 77 -6.59 -15.86 -9.44
CA HIS A 77 -5.56 -14.82 -9.46
C HIS A 77 -6.14 -13.45 -9.83
N ARG A 78 -5.78 -12.42 -9.06
CA ARG A 78 -6.28 -11.04 -9.09
C ARG A 78 -7.73 -10.83 -8.62
N MET A 79 -8.48 -11.87 -8.31
CA MET A 79 -9.87 -11.71 -7.88
C MET A 79 -10.00 -11.25 -6.42
N THR A 80 -9.02 -11.52 -5.57
CA THR A 80 -9.12 -11.23 -4.14
C THR A 80 -8.32 -10.00 -3.71
N THR A 81 -7.00 -10.01 -3.91
CA THR A 81 -6.13 -8.95 -3.39
C THR A 81 -6.22 -7.64 -4.17
N HIS A 82 -6.59 -7.68 -5.44
CA HIS A 82 -6.74 -6.50 -6.29
C HIS A 82 -8.17 -5.93 -6.32
N THR A 83 -9.08 -6.43 -5.49
CA THR A 83 -10.45 -5.91 -5.46
C THR A 83 -10.55 -4.66 -4.58
N PRO A 84 -11.47 -3.71 -4.93
CA PRO A 84 -11.77 -2.57 -4.08
C PRO A 84 -12.27 -2.96 -2.68
N ASP A 85 -12.93 -4.11 -2.57
CA ASP A 85 -13.44 -4.64 -1.29
C ASP A 85 -12.30 -5.04 -0.37
N PHE A 86 -11.29 -5.76 -0.89
CA PHE A 86 -10.10 -6.12 -0.11
C PHE A 86 -9.30 -4.85 0.26
N ALA A 87 -9.22 -3.88 -0.66
CA ALA A 87 -8.67 -2.56 -0.36
C ALA A 87 -9.41 -1.87 0.78
N GLY A 88 -10.75 -1.95 0.77
CA GLY A 88 -11.59 -1.46 1.85
C GLY A 88 -11.22 -2.11 3.18
N VAL A 89 -11.07 -3.43 3.22
CA VAL A 89 -10.64 -4.15 4.43
C VAL A 89 -9.26 -3.67 4.90
N ILE A 90 -8.28 -3.62 4.01
CA ILE A 90 -6.91 -3.17 4.35
C ILE A 90 -6.87 -1.71 4.80
N ALA A 91 -7.71 -0.84 4.23
CA ALA A 91 -7.80 0.56 4.63
C ALA A 91 -8.62 0.75 5.92
N CYS A 92 -9.72 0.01 6.10
CA CYS A 92 -10.60 0.14 7.26
C CYS A 92 -10.04 -0.52 8.52
N LEU A 93 -9.33 -1.66 8.41
CA LEU A 93 -8.77 -2.35 9.56
C LEU A 93 -7.86 -1.45 10.41
N PRO A 94 -6.90 -0.72 9.85
CA PRO A 94 -6.11 0.26 10.59
C PRO A 94 -6.95 1.35 11.26
N LEU A 95 -7.97 1.84 10.57
CA LEU A 95 -8.87 2.86 11.12
C LEU A 95 -9.70 2.32 12.29
N ILE A 96 -10.18 1.08 12.19
CA ILE A 96 -10.91 0.40 13.27
C ILE A 96 -9.99 0.21 14.48
N VAL A 97 -8.74 -0.21 14.27
CA VAL A 97 -7.74 -0.36 15.34
C VAL A 97 -7.45 0.98 16.01
N LEU A 98 -7.23 2.04 15.22
CA LEU A 98 -7.03 3.39 15.76
C LEU A 98 -8.23 3.89 16.56
N LEU A 99 -9.44 3.67 16.06
CA LEU A 99 -10.68 4.02 16.77
C LEU A 99 -10.80 3.23 18.07
N GLY A 100 -10.53 1.93 18.04
CA GLY A 100 -10.54 1.07 19.23
C GLY A 100 -9.52 1.52 20.27
N LEU A 101 -8.31 1.87 19.87
CA LEU A 101 -7.29 2.43 20.73
C LEU A 101 -7.75 3.78 21.31
N TRP A 102 -8.29 4.66 20.49
CA TRP A 102 -8.79 5.97 20.93
C TRP A 102 -9.94 5.84 21.94
N LEU A 103 -10.89 4.94 21.72
CA LEU A 103 -12.00 4.68 22.63
C LEU A 103 -11.55 4.00 23.94
N SER A 104 -10.46 3.24 23.92
CA SER A 104 -9.91 2.60 25.12
C SER A 104 -9.11 3.56 26.01
N LEU A 105 -8.67 4.72 25.50
CA LEU A 105 -7.90 5.70 26.26
C LEU A 105 -8.57 6.14 27.59
N PRO A 106 -9.88 6.48 27.62
CA PRO A 106 -10.54 6.87 28.86
C PRO A 106 -10.70 5.73 29.88
N LEU A 107 -10.60 4.46 29.44
CA LEU A 107 -10.73 3.28 30.30
C LEU A 107 -9.42 2.92 31.01
N VAL A 108 -8.31 3.50 30.58
CA VAL A 108 -6.99 3.29 31.21
C VAL A 108 -6.88 4.21 32.42
N THR A 109 -7.05 3.65 33.61
CA THR A 109 -7.06 4.36 34.91
C THR A 109 -5.66 4.88 35.32
N SER A 110 -4.61 4.52 34.64
CA SER A 110 -3.26 5.01 34.92
C SER A 110 -2.93 6.26 34.08
N PRO A 111 -2.21 7.25 34.62
CA PRO A 111 -1.77 8.41 33.87
C PRO A 111 -0.97 7.94 32.65
N MET A 112 -1.42 8.37 31.47
CA MET A 112 -0.70 8.06 30.24
C MET A 112 0.66 8.76 30.27
N THR A 113 1.71 7.95 30.17
CA THR A 113 3.05 8.51 30.01
C THR A 113 3.15 9.14 28.61
N ILE A 114 3.95 10.23 28.51
CA ILE A 114 4.24 10.88 27.23
C ILE A 114 4.70 9.87 26.17
N GLU A 115 5.48 8.86 26.58
CA GLU A 115 5.96 7.78 25.71
C GLU A 115 4.83 7.00 25.03
N ARG A 116 3.73 6.71 25.75
CA ARG A 116 2.56 6.03 25.18
C ARG A 116 1.84 6.90 24.16
N ILE A 117 1.74 8.20 24.44
CA ILE A 117 1.13 9.15 23.49
C ILE A 117 1.96 9.22 22.21
N VAL A 118 3.28 9.38 22.33
CA VAL A 118 4.21 9.39 21.18
C VAL A 118 4.11 8.10 20.37
N PHE A 119 4.07 6.94 21.03
CA PHE A 119 3.89 5.66 20.37
C PHE A 119 2.58 5.58 19.56
N LEU A 120 1.45 6.02 20.14
CA LEU A 120 0.15 6.04 19.44
C LEU A 120 0.14 6.99 18.25
N VAL A 121 0.80 8.15 18.37
CA VAL A 121 0.95 9.10 17.26
C VAL A 121 1.79 8.50 16.13
N SER A 122 2.88 7.80 16.46
CA SER A 122 3.71 7.10 15.46
C SER A 122 2.94 5.98 14.75
N LEU A 123 2.09 5.24 15.48
CA LEU A 123 1.21 4.22 14.89
C LEU A 123 0.21 4.82 13.88
N ARG A 124 -0.27 6.04 14.10
CA ARG A 124 -1.12 6.73 13.13
C ARG A 124 -0.44 6.85 11.76
N GLY A 125 0.82 7.26 11.73
CA GLY A 125 1.61 7.36 10.50
C GLY A 125 1.72 6.02 9.78
N VAL A 126 2.00 4.94 10.52
CA VAL A 126 2.07 3.57 9.99
C VAL A 126 0.75 3.15 9.35
N PHE A 127 -0.38 3.37 10.03
CA PHE A 127 -1.69 2.96 9.51
C PHE A 127 -2.12 3.75 8.28
N VAL A 128 -1.87 5.07 8.28
CA VAL A 128 -2.12 5.89 7.09
C VAL A 128 -1.24 5.43 5.92
N ALA A 129 0.04 5.12 6.18
CA ALA A 129 0.95 4.63 5.16
C ALA A 129 0.53 3.26 4.58
N LEU A 130 0.03 2.36 5.43
CA LEU A 130 -0.54 1.08 4.96
C LEU A 130 -1.71 1.31 4.00
N ALA A 131 -2.64 2.18 4.36
CA ALA A 131 -3.80 2.50 3.53
C ALA A 131 -3.38 3.18 2.22
N VAL A 132 -2.55 4.21 2.28
CA VAL A 132 -2.09 4.97 1.11
C VAL A 132 -1.26 4.10 0.17
N GLY A 133 -0.33 3.31 0.69
CA GLY A 133 0.50 2.41 -0.11
C GLY A 133 -0.34 1.38 -0.87
N TYR A 134 -1.31 0.76 -0.19
CA TYR A 134 -2.20 -0.22 -0.83
C TYR A 134 -3.12 0.41 -1.88
N LEU A 135 -3.77 1.52 -1.54
CA LEU A 135 -4.66 2.24 -2.48
C LEU A 135 -3.89 2.75 -3.70
N SER A 136 -2.67 3.25 -3.50
CA SER A 136 -1.82 3.71 -4.60
C SER A 136 -1.46 2.59 -5.58
N HIS A 137 -1.25 1.36 -5.09
CA HIS A 137 -1.07 0.18 -5.93
C HIS A 137 -2.29 -0.07 -6.82
N LEU A 138 -3.50 -0.11 -6.24
CA LEU A 138 -4.72 -0.31 -7.01
C LEU A 138 -4.96 0.81 -8.03
N ILE A 139 -4.73 2.07 -7.64
CA ILE A 139 -4.84 3.21 -8.56
C ILE A 139 -3.90 3.02 -9.75
N ALA A 140 -2.66 2.63 -9.48
CA ALA A 140 -1.66 2.37 -10.51
C ALA A 140 -2.11 1.25 -11.46
N ASP A 141 -2.64 0.16 -10.94
CA ASP A 141 -3.14 -0.95 -11.77
C ASP A 141 -4.39 -0.58 -12.57
N ALA A 142 -5.28 0.25 -12.00
CA ALA A 142 -6.43 0.79 -12.72
C ALA A 142 -6.04 1.69 -13.92
N MET A 143 -4.81 2.21 -13.94
CA MET A 143 -4.27 2.98 -15.07
C MET A 143 -3.71 2.08 -16.19
N THR A 144 -3.56 0.78 -15.95
CA THR A 144 -3.04 -0.18 -16.94
C THR A 144 -4.12 -0.75 -17.86
N PRO A 145 -3.74 -1.39 -18.98
CA PRO A 145 -4.69 -2.12 -19.84
C PRO A 145 -5.47 -3.22 -19.13
N HIS A 146 -4.89 -3.84 -18.10
CA HIS A 146 -5.54 -4.91 -17.35
C HIS A 146 -6.61 -4.39 -16.37
N GLY A 147 -6.43 -3.17 -15.83
CA GLY A 147 -7.34 -2.61 -14.84
C GLY A 147 -7.37 -3.39 -13.51
N ILE A 148 -8.37 -3.11 -12.69
CA ILE A 148 -8.66 -3.83 -11.45
C ILE A 148 -10.02 -4.52 -11.55
N PRO A 149 -10.17 -5.78 -11.11
CA PRO A 149 -11.45 -6.48 -11.12
C PRO A 149 -12.41 -5.90 -10.08
N LEU A 150 -13.71 -5.98 -10.37
CA LEU A 150 -14.76 -5.72 -9.39
C LEU A 150 -15.24 -7.05 -8.81
N PHE A 151 -15.29 -7.16 -7.47
CA PHE A 151 -15.65 -8.40 -6.80
C PHE A 151 -17.14 -8.77 -7.02
N PHE A 152 -18.03 -7.80 -6.98
CA PHE A 152 -19.47 -8.02 -7.09
C PHE A 152 -20.04 -7.90 -8.50
N PHE A 153 -19.23 -7.51 -9.48
CA PHE A 153 -19.70 -7.28 -10.86
C PHE A 153 -18.70 -7.84 -11.85
N ASP A 154 -19.20 -8.53 -12.86
CA ASP A 154 -18.37 -8.94 -13.99
C ASP A 154 -17.86 -7.69 -14.72
N GLY A 155 -16.58 -7.35 -14.50
CA GLY A 155 -15.99 -6.19 -15.14
C GLY A 155 -14.64 -5.79 -14.55
N GLN A 156 -14.04 -4.83 -15.21
CA GLN A 156 -12.77 -4.23 -14.79
C GLN A 156 -12.90 -2.70 -14.74
N VAL A 157 -12.37 -2.10 -13.69
CA VAL A 157 -12.27 -0.64 -13.56
C VAL A 157 -10.98 -0.17 -14.21
N HIS A 158 -11.11 0.84 -15.04
CA HIS A 158 -9.98 1.54 -15.64
C HIS A 158 -10.13 3.04 -15.39
N LEU A 159 -9.09 3.67 -14.86
CA LEU A 159 -9.06 5.12 -14.66
C LEU A 159 -8.75 5.88 -15.95
N LEU A 160 -8.06 5.24 -16.89
CA LEU A 160 -7.69 5.89 -18.14
C LEU A 160 -8.46 5.31 -19.34
N PRO A 161 -8.83 6.16 -20.34
CA PRO A 161 -9.36 5.70 -21.61
C PRO A 161 -8.39 4.73 -22.31
N ARG A 162 -8.92 3.83 -23.15
CA ARG A 162 -8.13 2.75 -23.79
C ARG A 162 -6.83 3.24 -24.45
N GLY A 163 -6.84 4.42 -25.08
CA GLY A 163 -5.68 4.97 -25.80
C GLY A 163 -4.62 5.62 -24.90
N LEU A 164 -4.91 5.82 -23.61
CA LEU A 164 -4.01 6.47 -22.64
C LEU A 164 -3.54 5.52 -21.53
N ARG A 165 -3.89 4.23 -21.60
CA ARG A 165 -3.50 3.24 -20.60
C ARG A 165 -2.00 2.95 -20.67
N ILE A 166 -1.38 2.96 -19.49
CA ILE A 166 0.07 2.83 -19.33
C ILE A 166 0.44 1.35 -19.44
N ARG A 167 1.27 0.99 -20.42
CA ARG A 167 1.72 -0.38 -20.60
C ARG A 167 2.82 -0.73 -19.60
N THR A 168 2.62 -1.84 -18.91
CA THR A 168 3.55 -2.33 -17.88
C THR A 168 4.88 -2.73 -18.53
N GLY A 169 5.98 -2.21 -17.96
CA GLY A 169 7.35 -2.53 -18.39
C GLY A 169 7.85 -1.71 -19.59
N GLU A 170 7.03 -0.82 -20.14
CA GLU A 170 7.45 0.08 -21.22
C GLU A 170 7.98 1.41 -20.67
N ILE A 171 8.67 2.16 -21.52
CA ILE A 171 9.28 3.45 -21.16
C ILE A 171 8.23 4.47 -20.68
N GLU A 172 7.01 4.34 -21.16
CA GLU A 172 5.86 5.15 -20.76
C GLU A 172 5.59 5.07 -19.25
N GLU A 173 5.71 3.89 -18.66
CA GLU A 173 5.53 3.69 -17.22
C GLU A 173 6.54 4.51 -16.40
N TYR A 174 7.80 4.52 -16.83
CA TYR A 174 8.84 5.28 -16.16
C TYR A 174 8.69 6.78 -16.33
N LEU A 175 8.29 7.24 -17.52
CA LEU A 175 8.11 8.66 -17.81
C LEU A 175 6.87 9.24 -17.11
N VAL A 176 5.74 8.53 -17.16
CA VAL A 176 4.45 9.04 -16.63
C VAL A 176 4.36 8.89 -15.13
N VAL A 177 4.97 7.87 -14.56
CA VAL A 177 4.88 7.58 -13.12
C VAL A 177 6.23 7.80 -12.42
N GLY A 178 7.30 7.20 -12.93
CA GLY A 178 8.61 7.22 -12.27
C GLY A 178 9.17 8.63 -12.12
N VAL A 179 9.19 9.42 -13.18
CA VAL A 179 9.75 10.79 -13.15
C VAL A 179 8.94 11.71 -12.23
N PRO A 180 7.59 11.80 -12.30
CA PRO A 180 6.82 12.61 -11.36
C PRO A 180 7.02 12.19 -9.90
N MET A 181 7.10 10.89 -9.61
CA MET A 181 7.32 10.41 -8.25
C MET A 181 8.71 10.75 -7.72
N LEU A 182 9.74 10.66 -8.54
CA LEU A 182 11.09 11.11 -8.17
C LEU A 182 11.13 12.61 -7.89
N LEU A 183 10.41 13.42 -8.66
CA LEU A 183 10.29 14.86 -8.41
C LEU A 183 9.57 15.14 -7.09
N ILE A 184 8.47 14.44 -6.80
CA ILE A 184 7.73 14.58 -5.52
C ILE A 184 8.64 14.23 -4.34
N VAL A 185 9.35 13.09 -4.40
CA VAL A 185 10.31 12.68 -3.37
C VAL A 185 11.43 13.71 -3.24
N GLY A 186 12.01 14.18 -4.34
CA GLY A 186 13.05 15.21 -4.33
C GLY A 186 12.59 16.50 -3.64
N ILE A 187 11.40 17.00 -3.99
CA ILE A 187 10.82 18.20 -3.36
C ILE A 187 10.52 17.96 -1.87
N ALA A 188 10.09 16.77 -1.50
CA ALA A 188 9.78 16.44 -0.11
C ALA A 188 11.04 16.34 0.78
N VAL A 189 12.16 15.89 0.22
CA VAL A 189 13.45 15.74 0.95
C VAL A 189 14.21 17.06 1.07
N LEU A 190 14.10 17.97 0.07
CA LEU A 190 14.84 19.25 0.06
C LEU A 190 14.29 20.31 1.01
N LYS A 191 13.31 20.01 1.83
CA LYS A 191 12.74 20.89 2.86
C LYS A 191 12.85 20.31 4.25
#